data_625895ca3432525e00c1f6dc81dfe970
#
_entry.id   625895ca3432525e00c1f6dc81dfe970
#
_cell.length_a   1.000
_cell.length_b   1.000
_cell.length_c   1.000
_cell.angle_alpha   90.00
_cell.angle_beta   90.00
_cell.angle_gamma   90.00
#
_symmetry.space_group_name_H-M   'P 1'
#
loop_
_entity.id
_entity.type
_entity.pdbx_description
1 polymer ?
#
loop_
_entity_poly.entity_id
_entity_poly.type
_entity_poly.pdbx_seq_one_letter_code
_entity_poly.pdbx_strand_id
1 'polypeptide(L)'
;MFLIIKNLIVFTVIVIISGKANGGTEQKLIQSYESGEWINESNSFYCSLNQSFDNYAKLELIKLPSKPEQLVFTWLLPDREITDIQIISRKADWQSKDILLPQINFFSADMANSIISFDTDPSSLLRVIKQGGWLDTIIGFGDEQLRLTFTNTYSNEVVNSYQQCLDNLSPLTWSQARDNEIFFDTGSRTVENTKDLMFLKDLVRYVSLDTSVKKVMIDGHTDNVGSPLANRLLSKERADDVASRLIEFGLPSNMLEVRAHGQRYPLVENTKLKQASNRRVLIRLFRHSN
;
A
#
# COMPACT_ATOMS: atom_id res chain seq x y z
N MET A 1 48.34 6.14 -3.95
CA MET A 1 47.26 6.95 -4.57
C MET A 1 46.15 7.05 -3.52
N PHE A 2 46.18 8.12 -2.71
CA PHE A 2 45.31 8.30 -1.55
C PHE A 2 43.96 8.80 -2.04
N LEU A 3 42.90 8.04 -1.76
CA LEU A 3 41.51 8.51 -1.92
C LEU A 3 41.15 9.37 -0.71
N ILE A 4 41.01 10.67 -0.91
CA ILE A 4 40.48 11.59 0.11
C ILE A 4 38.95 11.49 0.02
N ILE A 5 38.36 10.81 1.02
CA ILE A 5 36.92 10.87 1.27
C ILE A 5 36.64 12.23 1.89
N LYS A 6 36.05 13.14 1.12
CA LYS A 6 35.48 14.38 1.66
C LYS A 6 34.18 14.05 2.40
N ASN A 7 34.29 13.94 3.74
CA ASN A 7 33.10 14.03 4.58
C ASN A 7 32.57 15.46 4.49
N LEU A 8 31.49 15.63 3.73
CA LEU A 8 30.71 16.86 3.72
C LEU A 8 29.85 16.87 4.98
N ILE A 9 30.30 17.55 6.03
CA ILE A 9 29.50 17.80 7.23
C ILE A 9 28.50 18.90 6.82
N VAL A 10 27.26 18.51 6.55
CA VAL A 10 26.15 19.45 6.36
C VAL A 10 25.81 20.02 7.73
N PHE A 11 26.16 21.28 7.96
CA PHE A 11 25.73 22.01 9.15
C PHE A 11 24.25 22.36 8.99
N THR A 12 23.39 21.62 9.69
CA THR A 12 21.97 21.96 9.82
C THR A 12 21.88 23.21 10.71
N VAL A 13 21.43 24.34 10.18
CA VAL A 13 21.17 25.53 10.99
C VAL A 13 19.85 25.33 11.72
N ILE A 14 19.93 24.94 12.99
CA ILE A 14 18.78 24.86 13.88
C ILE A 14 18.56 26.23 14.48
N VAL A 15 17.49 26.92 14.10
CA VAL A 15 17.06 28.17 14.77
C VAL A 15 16.14 27.80 15.92
N ILE A 16 16.63 27.87 17.14
CA ILE A 16 15.83 27.64 18.35
C ILE A 16 15.18 28.98 18.75
N ILE A 17 13.86 29.07 18.58
CA ILE A 17 13.06 30.19 19.09
C ILE A 17 12.20 29.68 20.23
N SER A 18 12.50 30.01 21.47
CA SER A 18 11.66 29.68 22.63
C SER A 18 10.61 30.78 22.85
N GLY A 19 9.32 30.40 22.75
CA GLY A 19 8.18 31.26 23.06
C GLY A 19 7.29 30.62 24.13
N LYS A 20 6.60 31.44 24.94
CA LYS A 20 5.55 30.97 25.86
C LYS A 20 4.21 31.00 25.14
N ALA A 21 3.56 29.86 24.98
CA ALA A 21 2.17 29.77 24.56
C ALA A 21 1.36 29.10 25.67
N ASN A 22 0.32 29.77 26.16
CA ASN A 22 -0.70 29.24 27.09
C ASN A 22 -0.20 28.36 28.26
N GLY A 23 0.84 28.78 28.97
CA GLY A 23 1.30 28.11 30.19
C GLY A 23 2.41 27.08 30.01
N GLY A 24 2.66 26.57 28.81
CA GLY A 24 3.73 25.60 28.48
C GLY A 24 4.90 26.23 27.71
N THR A 25 6.02 25.50 27.61
CA THR A 25 7.17 25.90 26.78
C THR A 25 7.03 25.29 25.39
N GLU A 26 7.00 26.14 24.34
CA GLU A 26 7.06 25.69 22.95
C GLU A 26 8.49 25.83 22.42
N GLN A 27 9.05 24.72 21.93
CA GLN A 27 10.31 24.72 21.20
C GLN A 27 9.99 24.59 19.69
N LYS A 28 10.67 25.37 18.84
CA LYS A 28 10.48 25.36 17.38
C LYS A 28 11.77 25.01 16.69
N LEU A 29 11.70 24.01 15.83
CA LEU A 29 12.77 23.61 14.93
C LEU A 29 12.27 23.72 13.49
N ILE A 30 13.06 24.38 12.65
CA ILE A 30 12.75 24.54 11.22
C ILE A 30 13.85 23.83 10.44
N GLN A 31 13.44 22.91 9.57
CA GLN A 31 14.35 22.21 8.67
C GLN A 31 15.02 23.19 7.70
N SER A 32 16.29 22.99 7.38
CA SER A 32 16.94 23.80 6.35
C SER A 32 16.28 23.55 4.96
N TYR A 33 16.30 24.57 4.10
CA TYR A 33 15.75 24.43 2.74
C TYR A 33 16.47 23.35 1.93
N GLU A 34 17.74 23.12 2.19
CA GLU A 34 18.56 22.15 1.48
C GLU A 34 18.22 20.70 1.86
N SER A 35 17.72 20.48 3.08
CA SER A 35 17.30 19.16 3.57
C SER A 35 15.79 18.91 3.48
N GLY A 36 15.01 19.93 3.10
CA GLY A 36 13.55 19.88 2.99
C GLY A 36 13.07 19.25 1.67
N GLU A 37 13.53 18.05 1.35
CA GLU A 37 13.17 17.37 0.12
C GLU A 37 12.24 16.19 0.39
N TRP A 38 11.15 16.12 -0.37
CA TRP A 38 10.28 14.94 -0.43
C TRP A 38 10.87 13.90 -1.35
N ILE A 39 10.85 12.65 -0.92
CA ILE A 39 11.41 11.50 -1.64
C ILE A 39 10.29 10.52 -1.97
N ASN A 40 10.25 10.04 -3.22
CA ASN A 40 9.39 8.95 -3.62
C ASN A 40 10.19 7.63 -3.60
N GLU A 41 9.78 6.71 -2.73
CA GLU A 41 10.28 5.35 -2.69
C GLU A 41 9.17 4.41 -3.15
N SER A 42 9.37 3.69 -4.24
CA SER A 42 8.30 2.93 -4.85
C SER A 42 8.77 1.64 -5.51
N ASN A 43 7.88 0.66 -5.52
CA ASN A 43 7.97 -0.55 -6.33
C ASN A 43 6.55 -1.02 -6.69
N SER A 44 6.43 -2.16 -7.37
CA SER A 44 5.12 -2.68 -7.79
C SER A 44 4.14 -3.01 -6.64
N PHE A 45 4.60 -3.04 -5.39
CA PHE A 45 3.82 -3.42 -4.20
C PHE A 45 3.85 -2.40 -3.07
N TYR A 46 4.42 -1.24 -3.32
CA TYR A 46 4.60 -0.22 -2.31
C TYR A 46 4.84 1.13 -2.96
N CYS A 47 4.07 2.14 -2.57
CA CYS A 47 4.31 3.53 -2.91
C CYS A 47 4.46 4.34 -1.63
N SER A 48 5.51 5.13 -1.54
CA SER A 48 5.77 6.04 -0.43
C SER A 48 6.23 7.39 -0.94
N LEU A 49 5.66 8.44 -0.36
CA LEU A 49 6.13 9.80 -0.48
C LEU A 49 6.52 10.26 0.92
N ASN A 50 7.82 10.45 1.17
CA ASN A 50 8.32 10.66 2.51
C ASN A 50 9.30 11.84 2.61
N GLN A 51 9.40 12.38 3.83
CA GLN A 51 10.37 13.38 4.20
C GLN A 51 10.85 13.12 5.62
N SER A 52 12.17 13.14 5.83
CA SER A 52 12.77 13.00 7.14
C SER A 52 13.16 14.38 7.71
N PHE A 53 12.90 14.59 8.98
CA PHE A 53 13.36 15.75 9.73
C PHE A 53 14.59 15.33 10.53
N ASP A 54 15.76 15.40 9.92
CA ASP A 54 17.03 14.92 10.47
C ASP A 54 16.87 13.55 11.16
N ASN A 55 17.33 13.44 12.43
CA ASN A 55 17.18 12.24 13.25
C ASN A 55 15.98 12.30 14.22
N TYR A 56 15.08 13.26 14.07
CA TYR A 56 13.94 13.47 14.98
C TYR A 56 12.70 12.70 14.56
N ALA A 57 12.32 12.82 13.30
CA ALA A 57 11.06 12.32 12.83
C ALA A 57 11.04 12.03 11.33
N LYS A 58 10.06 11.21 10.88
CA LYS A 58 9.73 10.98 9.47
C LYS A 58 8.24 11.18 9.26
N LEU A 59 7.88 11.92 8.21
CA LEU A 59 6.54 11.93 7.64
C LEU A 59 6.52 11.10 6.38
N GLU A 60 5.50 10.26 6.24
CA GLU A 60 5.42 9.33 5.12
C GLU A 60 3.97 9.08 4.71
N LEU A 61 3.62 9.41 3.48
CA LEU A 61 2.37 8.99 2.85
C LEU A 61 2.59 7.65 2.18
N ILE A 62 1.90 6.61 2.66
CA ILE A 62 2.10 5.21 2.25
C ILE A 62 0.85 4.69 1.55
N LYS A 63 1.07 3.97 0.45
CA LYS A 63 0.05 3.16 -0.20
C LYS A 63 0.53 1.74 -0.40
N LEU A 64 -0.23 0.79 0.12
CA LEU A 64 -0.05 -0.65 -0.07
C LEU A 64 -1.19 -1.22 -0.93
N PRO A 65 -0.97 -2.36 -1.62
CA PRO A 65 -2.03 -3.06 -2.32
C PRO A 65 -3.26 -3.31 -1.45
N SER A 66 -4.45 -3.05 -2.00
CA SER A 66 -5.75 -3.27 -1.34
C SER A 66 -5.95 -2.55 0.01
N LYS A 67 -5.12 -1.56 0.35
CA LYS A 67 -5.29 -0.75 1.56
C LYS A 67 -5.51 0.72 1.19
N PRO A 68 -6.20 1.51 2.02
CA PRO A 68 -6.24 2.96 1.83
C PRO A 68 -4.84 3.57 1.95
N GLU A 69 -4.66 4.76 1.40
CA GLU A 69 -3.47 5.57 1.69
C GLU A 69 -3.49 6.01 3.16
N GLN A 70 -2.32 6.06 3.77
CA GLN A 70 -2.15 6.47 5.15
C GLN A 70 -1.00 7.47 5.26
N LEU A 71 -1.22 8.57 5.97
CA LEU A 71 -0.14 9.43 6.43
C LEU A 71 0.37 8.86 7.75
N VAL A 72 1.65 8.60 7.81
CA VAL A 72 2.33 8.02 8.97
C VAL A 72 3.38 9.01 9.46
N PHE A 73 3.35 9.31 10.74
CA PHE A 73 4.42 10.01 11.44
C PHE A 73 5.20 9.01 12.28
N THR A 74 6.51 9.00 12.14
CA THR A 74 7.42 8.19 12.94
C THR A 74 8.30 9.08 13.78
N TRP A 75 8.25 8.91 15.11
CA TRP A 75 9.13 9.56 16.05
C TRP A 75 10.38 8.71 16.28
N LEU A 76 11.55 9.27 16.12
CA LEU A 76 12.82 8.54 16.14
C LEU A 76 13.58 8.64 17.47
N LEU A 77 13.13 9.50 18.39
CA LEU A 77 13.77 9.65 19.71
C LEU A 77 12.97 8.88 20.78
N PRO A 78 13.52 7.81 21.36
CA PRO A 78 12.77 6.92 22.25
C PRO A 78 12.54 7.50 23.66
N ASP A 79 13.22 8.58 24.04
CA ASP A 79 13.32 9.02 25.43
C ASP A 79 12.16 9.91 25.89
N ARG A 80 11.19 10.21 25.02
CA ARG A 80 10.05 11.08 25.33
C ARG A 80 8.74 10.44 24.90
N GLU A 81 7.79 10.36 25.81
CA GLU A 81 6.44 9.92 25.54
C GLU A 81 5.61 11.04 24.92
N ILE A 82 5.09 10.81 23.72
CA ILE A 82 4.21 11.75 23.02
C ILE A 82 2.81 11.64 23.63
N THR A 83 2.20 12.77 23.97
CA THR A 83 0.81 12.83 24.47
C THR A 83 -0.20 13.11 23.38
N ASP A 84 0.17 13.93 22.41
CA ASP A 84 -0.64 14.29 21.27
C ASP A 84 0.23 14.78 20.11
N ILE A 85 -0.32 14.75 18.90
CA ILE A 85 0.33 15.25 17.70
C ILE A 85 -0.67 15.93 16.78
N GLN A 86 -0.27 17.05 16.21
CA GLN A 86 -1.03 17.79 15.22
C GLN A 86 -0.15 18.11 14.02
N ILE A 87 -0.66 17.91 12.82
CA ILE A 87 0.00 18.27 11.56
C ILE A 87 -0.86 19.28 10.84
N ILE A 88 -0.31 20.47 10.59
CA ILE A 88 -1.00 21.55 9.89
C ILE A 88 -0.19 22.03 8.69
N SER A 89 -0.90 22.47 7.64
CA SER A 89 -0.26 23.12 6.50
C SER A 89 -0.07 24.61 6.76
N ARG A 90 1.03 25.14 6.28
CA ARG A 90 1.27 26.57 6.20
C ARG A 90 1.96 26.98 4.91
N LYS A 91 1.87 28.25 4.56
CA LYS A 91 2.66 28.82 3.47
C LYS A 91 4.13 28.83 3.82
N ALA A 92 4.98 28.60 2.82
CA ALA A 92 6.40 28.86 2.96
C ALA A 92 6.66 30.37 3.10
N ASP A 93 7.72 30.76 3.80
CA ASP A 93 7.99 32.15 4.10
C ASP A 93 8.26 33.00 2.85
N TRP A 94 8.68 32.36 1.76
CA TRP A 94 8.91 33.00 0.45
C TRP A 94 7.67 33.06 -0.45
N GLN A 95 6.57 32.40 -0.08
CA GLN A 95 5.35 32.36 -0.91
C GLN A 95 4.52 33.64 -0.79
N SER A 96 3.97 34.09 -1.93
CA SER A 96 3.02 35.21 -1.96
C SER A 96 1.79 34.96 -1.08
N LYS A 97 1.25 36.03 -0.49
CA LYS A 97 0.01 35.97 0.30
C LYS A 97 -1.20 35.52 -0.51
N ASP A 98 -1.16 35.66 -1.84
CA ASP A 98 -2.27 35.34 -2.73
C ASP A 98 -2.37 33.84 -3.07
N ILE A 99 -1.34 33.04 -2.74
CA ILE A 99 -1.39 31.59 -2.93
C ILE A 99 -2.41 30.98 -1.96
N LEU A 100 -3.39 30.26 -2.51
CA LEU A 100 -4.38 29.50 -1.72
C LEU A 100 -3.86 28.07 -1.51
N LEU A 101 -3.29 27.81 -0.34
CA LEU A 101 -2.95 26.44 0.06
C LEU A 101 -4.18 25.75 0.67
N PRO A 102 -4.37 24.44 0.41
CA PRO A 102 -5.31 23.65 1.17
C PRO A 102 -4.99 23.72 2.66
N GLN A 103 -6.01 23.96 3.48
CA GLN A 103 -5.86 23.90 4.93
C GLN A 103 -6.01 22.45 5.35
N ILE A 104 -4.94 21.87 5.88
CA ILE A 104 -4.98 20.55 6.52
C ILE A 104 -4.74 20.71 8.02
N ASN A 105 -5.41 19.87 8.79
CA ASN A 105 -5.26 19.81 10.23
C ASN A 105 -5.55 18.36 10.66
N PHE A 106 -4.49 17.57 10.82
CA PHE A 106 -4.58 16.19 11.28
C PHE A 106 -4.20 16.17 12.75
N PHE A 107 -4.99 15.49 13.57
CA PHE A 107 -4.76 15.37 15.00
C PHE A 107 -4.89 13.92 15.44
N SER A 108 -4.02 13.49 16.34
CA SER A 108 -4.11 12.21 17.03
C SER A 108 -3.69 12.35 18.50
N ALA A 109 -4.42 11.68 19.37
CA ALA A 109 -4.09 11.48 20.77
C ALA A 109 -3.92 9.99 21.12
N ASP A 110 -3.97 9.11 20.13
CA ASP A 110 -3.71 7.67 20.31
C ASP A 110 -2.24 7.37 20.00
N MET A 111 -1.46 7.23 21.08
CA MET A 111 0.00 7.20 21.09
C MET A 111 0.56 5.84 21.52
N ALA A 112 -0.09 4.75 21.14
CA ALA A 112 0.33 3.41 21.58
C ALA A 112 1.77 3.04 21.18
N ASN A 113 2.39 3.79 20.24
CA ASN A 113 3.74 3.52 19.71
C ASN A 113 4.39 4.80 19.16
N SER A 114 5.69 4.72 18.81
CA SER A 114 6.43 5.80 18.11
C SER A 114 5.97 6.01 16.65
N ILE A 115 4.98 5.24 16.17
CA ILE A 115 4.44 5.29 14.82
C ILE A 115 2.97 5.64 14.92
N ILE A 116 2.58 6.77 14.35
CA ILE A 116 1.23 7.31 14.42
C ILE A 116 0.67 7.40 13.01
N SER A 117 -0.50 6.80 12.80
CA SER A 117 -1.20 6.87 11.51
C SER A 117 -2.38 7.82 11.59
N PHE A 118 -2.55 8.62 10.54
CA PHE A 118 -3.67 9.54 10.42
C PHE A 118 -4.61 9.06 9.33
N ASP A 119 -5.90 9.10 9.64
CA ASP A 119 -6.94 8.98 8.63
C ASP A 119 -7.07 10.34 7.91
N THR A 120 -6.65 10.40 6.67
CA THR A 120 -6.46 11.66 5.95
C THR A 120 -7.09 11.64 4.56
N ASP A 121 -7.33 12.84 4.02
CA ASP A 121 -7.52 13.04 2.59
C ASP A 121 -6.14 13.25 1.91
N PRO A 122 -5.60 12.24 1.21
CA PRO A 122 -4.28 12.33 0.58
C PRO A 122 -4.22 13.44 -0.48
N SER A 123 -5.34 13.76 -1.13
CA SER A 123 -5.40 14.73 -2.23
C SER A 123 -5.08 16.14 -1.76
N SER A 124 -5.52 16.51 -0.57
CA SER A 124 -5.23 17.81 0.03
C SER A 124 -3.76 17.92 0.43
N LEU A 125 -3.19 16.87 1.02
CA LEU A 125 -1.78 16.81 1.37
C LEU A 125 -0.88 16.91 0.12
N LEU A 126 -1.17 16.11 -0.90
CA LEU A 126 -0.41 16.13 -2.16
C LEU A 126 -0.45 17.51 -2.84
N ARG A 127 -1.59 18.23 -2.75
CA ARG A 127 -1.69 19.61 -3.25
C ARG A 127 -0.82 20.57 -2.45
N VAL A 128 -0.78 20.47 -1.12
CA VAL A 128 0.11 21.28 -0.28
C VAL A 128 1.56 21.06 -0.70
N ILE A 129 1.99 19.80 -0.80
CA ILE A 129 3.35 19.42 -1.18
C ILE A 129 3.67 19.96 -2.59
N LYS A 130 2.79 19.72 -3.55
CA LYS A 130 2.96 20.15 -4.95
C LYS A 130 3.08 21.65 -5.12
N GLN A 131 2.39 22.42 -4.27
CA GLN A 131 2.42 23.89 -4.29
C GLN A 131 3.60 24.48 -3.48
N GLY A 132 4.50 23.63 -2.95
CA GLY A 132 5.63 24.09 -2.13
C GLY A 132 5.22 24.58 -0.74
N GLY A 133 4.06 24.16 -0.25
CA GLY A 133 3.61 24.43 1.11
C GLY A 133 4.43 23.65 2.13
N TRP A 134 4.52 24.16 3.33
CA TRP A 134 5.21 23.53 4.45
C TRP A 134 4.25 22.85 5.39
N LEU A 135 4.78 21.92 6.18
CA LEU A 135 4.02 21.20 7.21
C LEU A 135 4.63 21.47 8.59
N ASP A 136 3.82 22.01 9.49
CA ASP A 136 4.17 22.09 10.89
C ASP A 136 3.61 20.87 11.61
N THR A 137 4.49 20.09 12.21
CA THR A 137 4.12 18.99 13.12
C THR A 137 4.33 19.45 14.54
N ILE A 138 3.25 19.57 15.30
CA ILE A 138 3.24 20.02 16.70
C ILE A 138 3.07 18.77 17.56
N ILE A 139 4.05 18.50 18.40
CA ILE A 139 4.15 17.30 19.23
C ILE A 139 4.05 17.70 20.68
N GLY A 140 3.05 17.18 21.40
CA GLY A 140 2.87 17.38 22.84
C GLY A 140 3.64 16.35 23.65
N PHE A 141 4.23 16.81 24.76
CA PHE A 141 4.90 16.00 25.78
C PHE A 141 4.45 16.47 27.17
N GLY A 142 3.16 16.34 27.46
CA GLY A 142 2.53 16.92 28.64
C GLY A 142 2.46 18.45 28.55
N ASP A 143 3.18 19.17 29.41
CA ASP A 143 3.19 20.64 29.44
C ASP A 143 4.17 21.27 28.42
N GLU A 144 4.93 20.46 27.70
CA GLU A 144 5.88 20.92 26.69
C GLU A 144 5.38 20.62 25.31
N GLN A 145 5.70 21.48 24.35
CA GLN A 145 5.42 21.27 22.93
C GLN A 145 6.68 21.45 22.08
N LEU A 146 6.82 20.59 21.08
CA LEU A 146 7.84 20.71 20.05
C LEU A 146 7.16 20.88 18.69
N ARG A 147 7.48 21.96 18.00
CA ARG A 147 7.05 22.18 16.61
C ARG A 147 8.20 21.87 15.67
N LEU A 148 7.99 20.93 14.79
CA LEU A 148 8.88 20.60 13.67
C LEU A 148 8.28 21.18 12.39
N THR A 149 8.97 22.12 11.74
CA THR A 149 8.56 22.65 10.44
C THR A 149 9.29 21.90 9.33
N PHE A 150 8.58 21.01 8.65
CA PHE A 150 9.03 20.35 7.42
C PHE A 150 8.96 21.36 6.28
N THR A 151 10.11 21.80 5.79
CA THR A 151 10.19 22.73 4.67
C THR A 151 10.03 22.01 3.34
N ASN A 152 9.64 22.75 2.31
CA ASN A 152 9.48 22.22 0.96
C ASN A 152 9.74 23.32 -0.04
N THR A 153 10.61 23.09 -0.99
CA THR A 153 10.97 24.10 -2.00
C THR A 153 10.18 23.93 -3.30
N TYR A 154 10.20 22.74 -3.89
CA TYR A 154 9.45 22.45 -5.11
C TYR A 154 9.33 20.93 -5.32
N SER A 155 8.12 20.40 -5.33
CA SER A 155 7.91 18.95 -5.29
C SER A 155 6.96 18.42 -6.37
N ASN A 156 6.84 19.13 -7.52
CA ASN A 156 5.97 18.69 -8.61
C ASN A 156 6.39 17.34 -9.17
N GLU A 157 7.68 17.13 -9.41
CA GLU A 157 8.19 15.90 -10.03
C GLU A 157 8.02 14.70 -9.09
N VAL A 158 8.33 14.85 -7.81
CA VAL A 158 8.21 13.77 -6.85
C VAL A 158 6.75 13.40 -6.59
N VAL A 159 5.84 14.39 -6.54
CA VAL A 159 4.39 14.10 -6.43
C VAL A 159 3.89 13.39 -7.68
N ASN A 160 4.32 13.80 -8.88
CA ASN A 160 3.93 13.11 -10.11
C ASN A 160 4.48 11.68 -10.15
N SER A 161 5.72 11.47 -9.69
CA SER A 161 6.31 10.13 -9.58
C SER A 161 5.55 9.23 -8.60
N TYR A 162 5.11 9.79 -7.47
CA TYR A 162 4.23 9.08 -6.53
C TYR A 162 2.89 8.71 -7.16
N GLN A 163 2.26 9.64 -7.91
CA GLN A 163 1.01 9.34 -8.62
C GLN A 163 1.19 8.24 -9.68
N GLN A 164 2.30 8.26 -10.43
CA GLN A 164 2.64 7.16 -11.35
C GLN A 164 2.83 5.83 -10.64
N CYS A 165 3.40 5.84 -9.42
CA CYS A 165 3.47 4.62 -8.61
C CYS A 165 2.08 4.10 -8.28
N LEU A 166 1.14 4.96 -7.85
CA LEU A 166 -0.24 4.57 -7.54
C LEU A 166 -0.94 3.90 -8.73
N ASP A 167 -0.75 4.44 -9.94
CA ASP A 167 -1.33 3.89 -11.18
C ASP A 167 -0.73 2.52 -11.54
N ASN A 168 0.51 2.27 -11.13
CA ASN A 168 1.25 1.03 -11.40
C ASN A 168 1.25 0.05 -10.23
N LEU A 169 0.69 0.41 -9.09
CA LEU A 169 0.63 -0.45 -7.91
C LEU A 169 -0.16 -1.73 -8.19
N SER A 170 0.31 -2.84 -7.63
CA SER A 170 -0.41 -4.11 -7.69
C SER A 170 -1.80 -3.99 -7.06
N PRO A 171 -2.86 -4.52 -7.67
CA PRO A 171 -4.18 -4.54 -7.04
C PRO A 171 -4.27 -5.52 -5.87
N LEU A 172 -3.40 -6.53 -5.82
CA LEU A 172 -3.42 -7.61 -4.83
C LEU A 172 -2.12 -7.69 -4.03
N THR A 173 -2.24 -8.13 -2.77
CA THR A 173 -1.11 -8.63 -1.98
C THR A 173 -0.81 -10.09 -2.33
N TRP A 174 0.38 -10.60 -1.94
CA TRP A 174 0.69 -12.03 -2.07
C TRP A 174 -0.34 -12.95 -1.39
N SER A 175 -0.76 -12.60 -0.19
CA SER A 175 -1.76 -13.41 0.55
C SER A 175 -3.11 -13.47 -0.15
N GLN A 176 -3.49 -12.42 -0.90
CA GLN A 176 -4.72 -12.37 -1.68
C GLN A 176 -4.58 -13.09 -3.04
N ALA A 177 -3.37 -13.12 -3.60
CA ALA A 177 -3.12 -13.73 -4.91
C ALA A 177 -2.80 -15.23 -4.85
N ARG A 178 -2.19 -15.70 -3.76
CA ARG A 178 -1.55 -17.01 -3.68
C ARG A 178 -2.49 -18.20 -3.81
N ASP A 179 -3.57 -18.20 -3.03
CA ASP A 179 -4.52 -19.29 -2.94
C ASP A 179 -5.96 -18.74 -3.02
N ASN A 180 -6.70 -19.10 -4.07
CA ASN A 180 -8.04 -18.57 -4.31
C ASN A 180 -8.98 -19.63 -4.84
N GLU A 181 -10.28 -19.47 -4.57
CA GLU A 181 -11.33 -20.36 -5.01
C GLU A 181 -12.41 -19.60 -5.78
N ILE A 182 -12.82 -20.15 -6.93
CA ILE A 182 -13.98 -19.70 -7.70
C ILE A 182 -15.05 -20.76 -7.59
N PHE A 183 -16.24 -20.36 -7.14
CA PHE A 183 -17.36 -21.28 -6.95
C PHE A 183 -18.31 -21.26 -8.14
N PHE A 184 -18.90 -22.41 -8.42
CA PHE A 184 -19.78 -22.62 -9.57
C PHE A 184 -21.18 -23.06 -9.13
N ASP A 185 -22.20 -22.54 -9.82
CA ASP A 185 -23.56 -23.04 -9.66
C ASP A 185 -23.71 -24.45 -10.18
N THR A 186 -24.82 -25.10 -9.80
CA THR A 186 -25.13 -26.46 -10.25
C THR A 186 -25.23 -26.49 -11.76
N GLY A 187 -24.42 -27.34 -12.41
CA GLY A 187 -24.39 -27.49 -13.86
C GLY A 187 -23.61 -26.38 -14.60
N SER A 188 -23.25 -25.27 -13.97
CA SER A 188 -22.43 -24.22 -14.61
C SER A 188 -21.02 -24.71 -14.89
N ARG A 189 -20.48 -24.27 -16.04
CA ARG A 189 -19.16 -24.61 -16.58
C ARG A 189 -18.26 -23.42 -16.79
N THR A 190 -18.83 -22.22 -16.75
CA THR A 190 -18.17 -20.96 -17.08
C THR A 190 -18.21 -19.99 -15.90
N VAL A 191 -17.20 -19.12 -15.81
CA VAL A 191 -17.15 -18.02 -14.84
C VAL A 191 -18.00 -16.87 -15.39
N GLU A 192 -19.13 -16.60 -14.74
CA GLU A 192 -20.08 -15.55 -15.15
C GLU A 192 -20.09 -14.37 -14.16
N ASN A 193 -19.64 -14.59 -12.93
CA ASN A 193 -19.65 -13.58 -11.89
C ASN A 193 -18.62 -12.48 -12.20
N THR A 194 -19.08 -11.25 -12.27
CA THR A 194 -18.22 -10.08 -12.55
C THR A 194 -17.09 -9.91 -11.55
N LYS A 195 -17.32 -10.22 -10.26
CA LYS A 195 -16.27 -10.13 -9.22
C LYS A 195 -15.16 -11.14 -9.49
N ASP A 196 -15.51 -12.36 -9.88
CA ASP A 196 -14.53 -13.39 -10.17
C ASP A 196 -13.73 -13.04 -11.43
N LEU A 197 -14.39 -12.50 -12.47
CA LEU A 197 -13.70 -12.01 -13.67
C LEU A 197 -12.75 -10.85 -13.36
N MET A 198 -13.16 -9.89 -12.52
CA MET A 198 -12.28 -8.81 -12.08
C MET A 198 -11.10 -9.35 -11.28
N PHE A 199 -11.34 -10.27 -10.36
CA PHE A 199 -10.29 -10.94 -9.61
C PHE A 199 -9.28 -11.66 -10.52
N LEU A 200 -9.73 -12.41 -11.54
CA LEU A 200 -8.84 -13.07 -12.49
C LEU A 200 -7.97 -12.06 -13.26
N LYS A 201 -8.53 -10.92 -13.64
CA LYS A 201 -7.78 -9.84 -14.27
C LYS A 201 -6.72 -9.24 -13.33
N ASP A 202 -7.09 -9.01 -12.07
CA ASP A 202 -6.18 -8.49 -11.04
C ASP A 202 -5.07 -9.51 -10.73
N LEU A 203 -5.40 -10.81 -10.74
CA LEU A 203 -4.43 -11.89 -10.56
C LEU A 203 -3.39 -11.92 -11.68
N VAL A 204 -3.82 -11.75 -12.95
CA VAL A 204 -2.89 -11.66 -14.09
C VAL A 204 -1.98 -10.45 -13.95
N ARG A 205 -2.53 -9.28 -13.56
CA ARG A 205 -1.71 -8.09 -13.29
C ARG A 205 -0.72 -8.37 -12.15
N TYR A 206 -1.14 -9.01 -11.06
CA TYR A 206 -0.24 -9.42 -9.98
C TYR A 206 0.92 -10.26 -10.50
N VAL A 207 0.62 -11.32 -11.26
CA VAL A 207 1.64 -12.23 -11.80
C VAL A 207 2.60 -11.50 -12.76
N SER A 208 2.12 -10.53 -13.53
CA SER A 208 2.99 -9.74 -14.42
C SER A 208 3.97 -8.84 -13.66
N LEU A 209 3.62 -8.41 -12.44
CA LEU A 209 4.45 -7.56 -11.58
C LEU A 209 5.39 -8.36 -10.66
N ASP A 210 5.01 -9.58 -10.29
CA ASP A 210 5.79 -10.47 -9.42
C ASP A 210 6.54 -11.51 -10.22
N THR A 211 7.74 -11.18 -10.65
CA THR A 211 8.60 -12.06 -11.46
C THR A 211 9.06 -13.33 -10.74
N SER A 212 8.87 -13.43 -9.42
CA SER A 212 9.15 -14.63 -8.66
C SER A 212 8.10 -15.73 -8.85
N VAL A 213 6.88 -15.38 -9.29
CA VAL A 213 5.83 -16.35 -9.65
C VAL A 213 6.22 -17.07 -10.92
N LYS A 214 6.28 -18.41 -10.86
CA LYS A 214 6.72 -19.26 -11.99
C LYS A 214 5.61 -20.15 -12.52
N LYS A 215 4.58 -20.39 -11.73
CA LYS A 215 3.53 -21.32 -12.08
C LYS A 215 2.20 -20.93 -11.45
N VAL A 216 1.14 -21.12 -12.21
CA VAL A 216 -0.24 -20.99 -11.78
C VAL A 216 -0.92 -22.34 -11.96
N MET A 217 -1.37 -22.94 -10.88
CA MET A 217 -2.04 -24.24 -10.88
C MET A 217 -3.54 -24.04 -10.72
N ILE A 218 -4.31 -24.71 -11.57
CA ILE A 218 -5.77 -24.61 -11.64
C ILE A 218 -6.36 -26.00 -11.42
N ASP A 219 -6.99 -26.21 -10.27
CA ASP A 219 -7.54 -27.48 -9.84
C ASP A 219 -9.08 -27.44 -9.87
N GLY A 220 -9.72 -28.17 -10.79
CA GLY A 220 -11.17 -28.24 -10.88
C GLY A 220 -11.77 -29.35 -10.01
N HIS A 221 -12.85 -29.03 -9.30
CA HIS A 221 -13.61 -29.96 -8.44
C HIS A 221 -15.11 -29.88 -8.68
N THR A 222 -15.81 -30.94 -8.32
CA THR A 222 -17.28 -31.04 -8.31
C THR A 222 -17.78 -31.57 -6.96
N ASP A 223 -19.07 -31.43 -6.72
CA ASP A 223 -19.77 -32.26 -5.72
C ASP A 223 -19.86 -33.72 -6.21
N ASN A 224 -20.52 -34.60 -5.45
CA ASN A 224 -20.68 -36.02 -5.75
C ASN A 224 -21.96 -36.37 -6.53
N VAL A 225 -22.69 -35.39 -7.04
CA VAL A 225 -23.90 -35.61 -7.82
C VAL A 225 -23.53 -36.00 -9.24
N GLY A 226 -24.01 -37.14 -9.71
CA GLY A 226 -23.71 -37.70 -11.05
C GLY A 226 -22.64 -38.80 -11.06
N SER A 227 -22.26 -39.24 -12.26
CA SER A 227 -21.24 -40.27 -12.39
C SER A 227 -19.82 -39.73 -12.20
N PRO A 228 -18.87 -40.52 -11.69
CA PRO A 228 -17.47 -40.09 -11.54
C PRO A 228 -16.83 -39.58 -12.84
N LEU A 229 -17.19 -40.17 -13.99
CA LEU A 229 -16.69 -39.78 -15.31
C LEU A 229 -17.26 -38.41 -15.72
N ALA A 230 -18.57 -38.19 -15.55
CA ALA A 230 -19.22 -36.91 -15.85
C ALA A 230 -18.63 -35.79 -14.93
N ASN A 231 -18.43 -36.06 -13.64
CA ASN A 231 -17.84 -35.12 -12.70
C ASN A 231 -16.40 -34.79 -13.05
N ARG A 232 -15.61 -35.75 -13.53
CA ARG A 232 -14.24 -35.47 -13.99
C ARG A 232 -14.23 -34.57 -15.23
N LEU A 233 -15.14 -34.80 -16.17
CA LEU A 233 -15.28 -33.95 -17.36
C LEU A 233 -15.73 -32.54 -16.97
N LEU A 234 -16.77 -32.41 -16.13
CA LEU A 234 -17.26 -31.11 -15.67
C LEU A 234 -16.19 -30.32 -14.91
N SER A 235 -15.41 -30.99 -14.07
CA SER A 235 -14.29 -30.31 -13.35
C SER A 235 -13.19 -29.82 -14.31
N LYS A 236 -12.96 -30.58 -15.41
CA LYS A 236 -12.02 -30.18 -16.45
C LYS A 236 -12.54 -28.93 -17.19
N GLU A 237 -13.79 -28.94 -17.64
CA GLU A 237 -14.41 -27.81 -18.36
C GLU A 237 -14.36 -26.53 -17.55
N ARG A 238 -14.66 -26.59 -16.24
CA ARG A 238 -14.54 -25.43 -15.32
C ARG A 238 -13.11 -24.92 -15.19
N ALA A 239 -12.16 -25.83 -15.02
CA ALA A 239 -10.75 -25.46 -14.90
C ALA A 239 -10.19 -24.90 -16.23
N ASP A 240 -10.61 -25.44 -17.36
CA ASP A 240 -10.25 -24.94 -18.69
C ASP A 240 -10.85 -23.54 -18.95
N ASP A 241 -12.08 -23.25 -18.50
CA ASP A 241 -12.68 -21.91 -18.62
C ASP A 241 -11.89 -20.88 -17.81
N VAL A 242 -11.57 -21.18 -16.54
CA VAL A 242 -10.72 -20.30 -15.72
C VAL A 242 -9.36 -20.08 -16.38
N ALA A 243 -8.72 -21.13 -16.90
CA ALA A 243 -7.45 -21.03 -17.62
C ALA A 243 -7.56 -20.14 -18.85
N SER A 244 -8.63 -20.31 -19.62
CA SER A 244 -8.90 -19.50 -20.83
C SER A 244 -9.06 -18.03 -20.48
N ARG A 245 -9.78 -17.68 -19.39
CA ARG A 245 -9.92 -16.31 -18.91
C ARG A 245 -8.58 -15.70 -18.51
N LEU A 246 -7.75 -16.46 -17.79
CA LEU A 246 -6.41 -15.98 -17.43
C LEU A 246 -5.54 -15.72 -18.67
N ILE A 247 -5.62 -16.57 -19.69
CA ILE A 247 -4.91 -16.36 -20.97
C ILE A 247 -5.47 -15.13 -21.71
N GLU A 248 -6.79 -14.99 -21.80
CA GLU A 248 -7.45 -13.82 -22.40
C GLU A 248 -7.01 -12.49 -21.73
N PHE A 249 -6.79 -12.50 -20.40
CA PHE A 249 -6.29 -11.36 -19.66
C PHE A 249 -4.77 -11.16 -19.77
N GLY A 250 -4.06 -12.05 -20.46
CA GLY A 250 -2.64 -11.91 -20.79
C GLY A 250 -1.67 -12.80 -20.02
N LEU A 251 -2.14 -13.80 -19.26
CA LEU A 251 -1.25 -14.76 -18.61
C LEU A 251 -0.62 -15.70 -19.65
N PRO A 252 0.71 -15.85 -19.68
CA PRO A 252 1.36 -16.81 -20.58
C PRO A 252 0.90 -18.26 -20.32
N SER A 253 0.47 -18.94 -21.36
CA SER A 253 -0.07 -20.32 -21.25
C SER A 253 0.93 -21.33 -20.68
N ASN A 254 2.22 -21.11 -20.87
CA ASN A 254 3.28 -21.96 -20.34
C ASN A 254 3.46 -21.85 -18.81
N MET A 255 2.84 -20.84 -18.16
CA MET A 255 2.78 -20.73 -16.70
C MET A 255 1.65 -21.55 -16.09
N LEU A 256 0.68 -22.03 -16.90
CA LEU A 256 -0.52 -22.70 -16.42
C LEU A 256 -0.34 -24.22 -16.32
N GLU A 257 -0.83 -24.80 -15.24
CA GLU A 257 -1.08 -26.23 -15.11
C GLU A 257 -2.53 -26.46 -14.70
N VAL A 258 -3.29 -27.17 -15.57
CA VAL A 258 -4.71 -27.44 -15.35
C VAL A 258 -4.90 -28.92 -14.95
N ARG A 259 -5.61 -29.13 -13.83
CA ARG A 259 -5.90 -30.47 -13.33
C ARG A 259 -7.39 -30.61 -13.03
N ALA A 260 -7.92 -31.80 -13.30
CA ALA A 260 -9.32 -32.17 -13.09
C ALA A 260 -9.44 -33.31 -12.07
N HIS A 261 -10.09 -33.02 -10.95
CA HIS A 261 -10.23 -33.98 -9.84
C HIS A 261 -11.63 -34.61 -9.77
N GLY A 262 -12.63 -34.01 -10.43
CA GLY A 262 -14.03 -34.42 -10.28
C GLY A 262 -14.48 -34.30 -8.83
N GLN A 263 -15.15 -35.31 -8.33
CA GLN A 263 -15.64 -35.38 -6.94
C GLN A 263 -14.58 -35.82 -5.91
N ARG A 264 -13.33 -36.05 -6.36
CA ARG A 264 -12.22 -36.38 -5.44
C ARG A 264 -11.81 -35.17 -4.64
N TYR A 265 -11.36 -35.39 -3.41
CA TYR A 265 -10.87 -34.35 -2.49
C TYR A 265 -11.93 -33.25 -2.21
N PRO A 266 -13.11 -33.63 -1.68
CA PRO A 266 -14.12 -32.66 -1.29
C PRO A 266 -13.60 -31.77 -0.18
N LEU A 267 -13.91 -30.48 -0.25
CA LEU A 267 -13.58 -29.49 0.80
C LEU A 267 -14.41 -29.74 2.07
N VAL A 268 -15.67 -30.14 1.87
CA VAL A 268 -16.63 -30.45 2.93
C VAL A 268 -17.41 -31.70 2.57
N GLU A 269 -18.08 -32.31 3.55
CA GLU A 269 -18.99 -33.43 3.30
C GLU A 269 -20.05 -33.07 2.24
N ASN A 270 -20.32 -34.00 1.34
CA ASN A 270 -21.28 -33.83 0.25
C ASN A 270 -22.74 -33.98 0.76
N THR A 271 -23.16 -33.15 1.68
CA THR A 271 -24.58 -33.04 2.09
C THR A 271 -25.28 -31.97 1.25
N LYS A 272 -26.61 -32.03 1.14
CA LYS A 272 -27.40 -31.06 0.34
C LYS A 272 -27.11 -29.60 0.74
N LEU A 273 -26.76 -29.34 1.99
CA LEU A 273 -26.44 -27.98 2.49
C LEU A 273 -25.01 -27.54 2.19
N LYS A 274 -24.05 -28.47 2.12
CA LYS A 274 -22.62 -28.15 2.03
C LYS A 274 -22.00 -28.40 0.65
N GLN A 275 -22.62 -29.23 -0.19
CA GLN A 275 -22.06 -29.65 -1.47
C GLN A 275 -21.71 -28.49 -2.42
N ALA A 276 -22.34 -27.33 -2.29
CA ALA A 276 -22.05 -26.15 -3.08
C ALA A 276 -20.57 -25.73 -2.98
N SER A 277 -19.96 -25.84 -1.80
CA SER A 277 -18.55 -25.54 -1.56
C SER A 277 -17.59 -26.49 -2.28
N ASN A 278 -18.06 -27.65 -2.72
CA ASN A 278 -17.25 -28.61 -3.49
C ASN A 278 -17.22 -28.27 -4.98
N ARG A 279 -18.19 -27.49 -5.50
CA ARG A 279 -18.24 -27.03 -6.89
C ARG A 279 -17.34 -25.82 -7.06
N ARG A 280 -16.03 -26.05 -7.13
CA ARG A 280 -15.04 -24.98 -7.16
C ARG A 280 -13.90 -25.26 -8.13
N VAL A 281 -13.21 -24.18 -8.49
CA VAL A 281 -11.88 -24.21 -9.07
C VAL A 281 -10.93 -23.52 -8.11
N LEU A 282 -9.88 -24.21 -7.68
CA LEU A 282 -8.82 -23.70 -6.86
C LEU A 282 -7.69 -23.19 -7.76
N ILE A 283 -7.25 -21.94 -7.53
CA ILE A 283 -6.14 -21.31 -8.24
C ILE A 283 -5.02 -21.11 -7.24
N ARG A 284 -3.82 -21.60 -7.56
CA ARG A 284 -2.64 -21.49 -6.68
C ARG A 284 -1.43 -20.97 -7.44
N LEU A 285 -0.79 -19.96 -6.89
CA LEU A 285 0.45 -19.41 -7.39
C LEU A 285 1.65 -20.05 -6.70
N PHE A 286 2.68 -20.35 -7.48
CA PHE A 286 3.94 -20.87 -6.98
C PHE A 286 5.09 -19.94 -7.36
N ARG A 287 5.83 -19.51 -6.34
CA ARG A 287 7.10 -18.79 -6.49
C ARG A 287 8.27 -19.77 -6.54
N HIS A 288 9.37 -19.37 -7.14
CA HIS A 288 10.62 -20.08 -6.91
C HIS A 288 10.98 -19.97 -5.42
N SER A 289 11.22 -21.11 -4.75
CA SER A 289 11.95 -21.08 -3.49
C SER A 289 13.41 -20.79 -3.84
N ASN A 290 13.91 -19.64 -3.41
CA ASN A 290 15.34 -19.37 -3.41
C ASN A 290 16.05 -20.31 -2.45
#